data_6e2a388f760b1bbb10a53534ed925f97
#
_entry.id   6e2a388f760b1bbb10a53534ed925f97
#
_cell.length_a   1.000
_cell.length_b   1.000
_cell.length_c   1.000
_cell.angle_alpha   90.00
_cell.angle_beta   90.00
_cell.angle_gamma   90.00
#
_symmetry.space_group_name_H-M   'P 1'
#
loop_
_entity.id
_entity.type
_entity.pdbx_description
1 polymer ?
#
loop_
_entity_poly.entity_id
_entity_poly.type
_entity_poly.pdbx_seq_one_letter_code
_entity_poly.pdbx_strand_id
1 'polypeptide(L)'
;MRHIGTETEMQIDHFDPRQKGDKIQVYSNLFLSDAHCNGAKSDIWPTPEEQEAGCRFLNCCDEYDYGTVIFEDPQTHELVGKSPAAIYHIDVIDLNDPGLIEERKTRAELLGKLFYLKERAVQNPEMLNVVNKVLEMSKNLIPDIPAPPGYWTILDHPVSV
;
A
#
# COMPACT_ATOMS: atom_id res chain seq x y z
N MET A 1 -2.42 0.79 0.97
CA MET A 1 -2.79 2.17 0.58
C MET A 1 -4.08 2.11 -0.22
N ARG A 2 -5.17 2.70 0.27
CA ARG A 2 -6.38 2.87 -0.52
C ARG A 2 -6.18 3.98 -1.55
N HIS A 3 -6.73 3.79 -2.73
CA HIS A 3 -6.66 4.81 -3.76
C HIS A 3 -7.55 6.00 -3.42
N ILE A 4 -7.00 7.21 -3.60
CA ILE A 4 -7.78 8.46 -3.57
C ILE A 4 -8.77 8.38 -4.74
N GLY A 5 -10.05 8.16 -4.46
CA GLY A 5 -11.10 8.01 -5.49
C GLY A 5 -12.19 7.00 -5.15
N THR A 6 -11.99 6.17 -4.13
CA THR A 6 -13.09 5.48 -3.47
C THR A 6 -13.69 6.44 -2.43
N GLU A 7 -14.98 6.37 -2.17
CA GLU A 7 -15.72 7.23 -1.21
C GLU A 7 -15.28 7.04 0.25
N THR A 8 -14.02 6.71 0.49
CA THR A 8 -13.46 6.51 1.82
C THR A 8 -13.03 7.84 2.41
N GLU A 9 -13.58 8.16 3.55
CA GLU A 9 -13.20 9.34 4.31
C GLU A 9 -11.76 9.20 4.81
N MET A 10 -10.88 10.04 4.31
CA MET A 10 -9.53 10.17 4.85
C MET A 10 -9.60 10.95 6.16
N GLN A 11 -8.92 10.46 7.18
CA GLN A 11 -8.86 11.05 8.51
C GLN A 11 -7.43 11.48 8.83
N ILE A 12 -7.32 12.45 9.75
CA ILE A 12 -6.03 12.80 10.32
C ILE A 12 -5.70 11.80 11.43
N ASP A 13 -4.63 11.06 11.25
CA ASP A 13 -4.04 10.18 12.25
C ASP A 13 -2.85 10.88 12.95
N HIS A 14 -2.75 10.71 14.27
CA HIS A 14 -1.56 11.04 15.02
C HIS A 14 -0.62 9.84 15.01
N PHE A 15 0.51 9.92 14.30
CA PHE A 15 1.48 8.83 14.19
C PHE A 15 1.89 8.31 15.57
N ASP A 16 2.29 9.18 16.47
CA ASP A 16 2.48 8.89 17.89
C ASP A 16 1.28 9.43 18.70
N PRO A 17 0.35 8.56 19.11
CA PRO A 17 -0.86 8.99 19.84
C PRO A 17 -0.56 9.59 21.21
N ARG A 18 0.63 9.36 21.79
CA ARG A 18 1.04 9.91 23.09
C ARG A 18 1.28 11.42 23.02
N GLN A 19 1.46 11.97 21.80
CA GLN A 19 1.59 13.41 21.55
C GLN A 19 0.22 14.08 21.28
N LYS A 20 -0.88 13.31 21.36
CA LYS A 20 -2.25 13.80 21.18
C LYS A 20 -2.66 14.60 22.40
N GLY A 21 -3.00 15.85 22.20
CA GLY A 21 -3.46 16.73 23.27
C GLY A 21 -2.48 17.81 23.72
N ASP A 22 -1.26 17.79 23.25
CA ASP A 22 -0.37 18.94 23.38
C ASP A 22 -0.93 20.13 22.58
N LYS A 23 -0.87 21.32 23.17
CA LYS A 23 -1.42 22.55 22.55
C LYS A 23 -0.78 22.90 21.20
N ILE A 24 0.31 22.27 20.86
CA ILE A 24 1.01 22.39 19.58
C ILE A 24 0.88 21.05 18.88
N GLN A 25 -0.02 20.99 17.89
CA GLN A 25 -0.03 19.86 16.96
C GLN A 25 1.25 19.94 16.11
N VAL A 26 2.14 18.99 16.32
CA VAL A 26 3.38 18.91 15.54
C VAL A 26 3.00 18.33 14.17
N TYR A 27 3.13 19.12 13.12
CA TYR A 27 2.77 18.74 11.76
C TYR A 27 3.42 17.41 11.32
N SER A 28 4.66 17.14 11.73
CA SER A 28 5.37 15.90 11.45
C SER A 28 4.76 14.66 12.11
N ASN A 29 3.81 14.83 13.04
CA ASN A 29 3.06 13.75 13.69
C ASN A 29 1.66 13.54 13.08
N LEU A 30 1.29 14.29 12.03
CA LEU A 30 -0.03 14.23 11.42
C LEU A 30 0.05 13.57 10.05
N PHE A 31 -0.70 12.49 9.87
CA PHE A 31 -0.77 11.74 8.62
C PHE A 31 -2.21 11.64 8.13
N LEU A 32 -2.37 11.55 6.82
CA LEU A 32 -3.65 11.17 6.24
C LEU A 32 -3.73 9.64 6.24
N SER A 33 -4.74 9.11 6.91
CA SER A 33 -5.01 7.68 7.02
C SER A 33 -6.43 7.37 6.56
N ASP A 34 -6.61 6.17 6.03
CA ASP A 34 -7.94 5.61 5.83
C ASP A 34 -8.65 5.44 7.18
N ALA A 35 -9.97 5.66 7.21
CA ALA A 35 -10.76 5.60 8.44
C ALA A 35 -10.69 4.24 9.13
N HIS A 36 -10.66 3.13 8.36
CA HIS A 36 -10.52 1.77 8.91
C HIS A 36 -9.17 1.60 9.59
N CYS A 37 -8.08 1.90 8.89
CA CYS A 37 -6.71 1.77 9.40
C CYS A 37 -6.46 2.69 10.61
N ASN A 38 -6.98 3.93 10.57
CA ASN A 38 -6.91 4.85 11.70
C ASN A 38 -7.69 4.32 12.90
N GLY A 39 -8.88 3.76 12.68
CA GLY A 39 -9.68 3.13 13.71
C GLY A 39 -9.00 1.90 14.33
N ALA A 40 -8.41 1.03 13.52
CA ALA A 40 -7.66 -0.15 13.96
C ALA A 40 -6.45 0.26 14.81
N LYS A 41 -5.66 1.25 14.34
CA LYS A 41 -4.52 1.77 15.10
C LYS A 41 -4.94 2.44 16.39
N SER A 42 -5.97 3.29 16.35
CA SER A 42 -6.47 4.02 17.53
C SER A 42 -5.33 4.71 18.32
N ASP A 43 -5.31 4.53 19.63
CA ASP A 43 -4.26 5.04 20.53
C ASP A 43 -3.18 3.97 20.84
N ILE A 44 -3.08 2.90 20.01
CA ILE A 44 -2.09 1.83 20.21
C ILE A 44 -0.70 2.39 19.91
N TRP A 45 0.24 2.05 20.79
CA TRP A 45 1.68 2.29 20.64
C TRP A 45 2.42 1.08 21.18
N PRO A 46 3.50 0.63 20.56
CA PRO A 46 4.22 -0.55 21.03
C PRO A 46 4.75 -0.36 22.46
N THR A 47 4.58 -1.38 23.27
CA THR A 47 5.12 -1.44 24.65
C THR A 47 6.66 -1.40 24.64
N PRO A 48 7.33 -1.11 25.76
CA PRO A 48 8.79 -1.17 25.82
C PRO A 48 9.35 -2.52 25.39
N GLU A 49 8.71 -3.62 25.77
CA GLU A 49 9.11 -4.98 25.40
C GLU A 49 8.98 -5.24 23.90
N GLU A 50 7.90 -4.77 23.30
CA GLU A 50 7.70 -4.85 21.84
C GLU A 50 8.72 -3.97 21.10
N GLN A 51 9.04 -2.78 21.62
CA GLN A 51 10.07 -1.90 21.03
C GLN A 51 11.46 -2.55 21.09
N GLU A 52 11.81 -3.21 22.20
CA GLU A 52 13.05 -4.01 22.32
C GLU A 52 13.09 -5.16 21.32
N ALA A 53 11.94 -5.76 20.99
CA ALA A 53 11.80 -6.77 19.96
C ALA A 53 11.82 -6.21 18.53
N GLY A 54 11.90 -4.88 18.36
CA GLY A 54 11.95 -4.19 17.07
C GLY A 54 10.58 -3.83 16.48
N CYS A 55 9.49 -3.99 17.26
CA CYS A 55 8.16 -3.57 16.85
C CYS A 55 8.03 -2.05 16.89
N ARG A 56 7.54 -1.49 15.81
CA ARG A 56 7.22 -0.07 15.68
C ARG A 56 6.30 0.18 14.49
N PHE A 57 5.66 1.32 14.46
CA PHE A 57 5.02 1.77 13.22
C PHE A 57 6.07 2.22 12.20
N LEU A 58 5.79 1.97 10.93
CA LEU A 58 6.59 2.47 9.81
C LEU A 58 6.10 3.86 9.44
N ASN A 59 7.02 4.79 9.24
CA ASN A 59 6.70 6.15 8.82
C ASN A 59 6.69 6.22 7.28
N CYS A 60 5.51 6.22 6.69
CA CYS A 60 5.34 6.23 5.22
C CYS A 60 5.90 7.48 4.52
N CYS A 61 6.27 8.53 5.27
CA CYS A 61 6.87 9.74 4.71
C CYS A 61 8.40 9.70 4.71
N ASP A 62 9.00 8.90 5.59
CA ASP A 62 10.46 8.83 5.79
C ASP A 62 11.05 7.48 5.36
N GLU A 63 10.21 6.45 5.19
CA GLU A 63 10.64 5.09 4.93
C GLU A 63 10.01 4.53 3.65
N TYR A 64 10.82 3.81 2.89
CA TYR A 64 10.35 3.00 1.76
C TYR A 64 10.01 1.59 2.26
N ASP A 65 8.82 1.41 2.81
CA ASP A 65 8.35 0.17 3.41
C ASP A 65 7.88 -0.85 2.36
N TYR A 66 7.08 -0.43 1.38
CA TYR A 66 6.67 -1.32 0.28
C TYR A 66 7.83 -1.68 -0.62
N GLY A 67 7.97 -2.97 -0.93
CA GLY A 67 9.05 -3.49 -1.76
C GLY A 67 10.41 -3.57 -1.07
N THR A 68 10.52 -3.14 0.20
CA THR A 68 11.72 -3.31 1.02
C THR A 68 11.47 -4.20 2.23
N VAL A 69 10.45 -3.91 3.03
CA VAL A 69 10.10 -4.67 4.23
C VAL A 69 8.64 -5.16 4.25
N ILE A 70 7.76 -4.57 3.42
CA ILE A 70 6.39 -5.04 3.18
C ILE A 70 6.26 -5.45 1.72
N PHE A 71 5.68 -6.62 1.49
CA PHE A 71 5.46 -7.22 0.17
C PHE A 71 4.02 -7.67 0.05
N GLU A 72 3.47 -7.66 -1.16
CA GLU A 72 2.18 -8.25 -1.47
C GLU A 72 2.39 -9.67 -1.99
N ASP A 73 1.72 -10.66 -1.39
CA ASP A 73 1.68 -12.01 -1.92
C ASP A 73 0.87 -12.00 -3.23
N PRO A 74 1.44 -12.46 -4.36
CA PRO A 74 0.76 -12.37 -5.66
C PRO A 74 -0.42 -13.33 -5.82
N GLN A 75 -0.60 -14.29 -4.93
CA GLN A 75 -1.69 -15.28 -4.98
C GLN A 75 -2.85 -14.91 -4.04
N THR A 76 -2.50 -14.49 -2.82
CA THR A 76 -3.51 -14.16 -1.80
C THR A 76 -3.82 -12.67 -1.73
N HIS A 77 -2.94 -11.82 -2.26
CA HIS A 77 -2.98 -10.35 -2.13
C HIS A 77 -2.87 -9.86 -0.68
N GLU A 78 -2.45 -10.72 0.23
CA GLU A 78 -2.09 -10.35 1.59
C GLU A 78 -0.73 -9.65 1.62
N LEU A 79 -0.56 -8.73 2.56
CA LEU A 79 0.73 -8.12 2.82
C LEU A 79 1.55 -9.00 3.79
N VAL A 80 2.83 -9.15 3.48
CA VAL A 80 3.78 -9.93 4.26
C VAL A 80 4.92 -9.02 4.73
N GLY A 81 5.12 -8.97 6.04
CA GLY A 81 6.22 -8.24 6.66
C GLY A 81 7.51 -9.07 6.72
N LYS A 82 8.65 -8.43 6.43
CA LYS A 82 9.99 -9.06 6.49
C LYS A 82 10.83 -8.56 7.68
N SER A 83 10.24 -7.75 8.54
CA SER A 83 10.88 -7.29 9.78
C SER A 83 9.84 -7.26 10.90
N PRO A 84 10.26 -7.27 12.18
CA PRO A 84 9.33 -7.12 13.30
C PRO A 84 8.48 -5.86 13.18
N ALA A 85 9.06 -4.73 12.73
CA ALA A 85 8.34 -3.49 12.50
C ALA A 85 7.27 -3.62 11.42
N ALA A 86 7.59 -4.28 10.28
CA ALA A 86 6.64 -4.48 9.20
C ALA A 86 5.47 -5.39 9.60
N ILE A 87 5.76 -6.49 10.29
CA ILE A 87 4.74 -7.40 10.81
C ILE A 87 3.82 -6.65 11.77
N TYR A 88 4.40 -5.98 12.77
CA TYR A 88 3.64 -5.19 13.75
C TYR A 88 2.76 -4.14 13.07
N HIS A 89 3.32 -3.41 12.10
CA HIS A 89 2.60 -2.39 11.36
C HIS A 89 1.40 -2.95 10.59
N ILE A 90 1.60 -4.07 9.86
CA ILE A 90 0.53 -4.75 9.11
C ILE A 90 -0.59 -5.19 10.05
N ASP A 91 -0.24 -5.81 11.16
CA ASP A 91 -1.20 -6.42 12.08
C ASP A 91 -1.99 -5.36 12.84
N VAL A 92 -1.32 -4.33 13.39
CA VAL A 92 -1.96 -3.34 14.25
C VAL A 92 -2.88 -2.41 13.46
N ILE A 93 -2.50 -2.00 12.24
CA ILE A 93 -3.36 -1.13 11.42
C ILE A 93 -4.28 -1.92 10.48
N ASP A 94 -4.31 -3.23 10.65
CA ASP A 94 -5.21 -4.17 9.94
C ASP A 94 -5.11 -4.04 8.42
N LEU A 95 -3.87 -4.02 7.89
CA LEU A 95 -3.65 -3.91 6.45
C LEU A 95 -4.11 -5.13 5.66
N ASN A 96 -4.37 -6.26 6.31
CA ASN A 96 -4.92 -7.47 5.73
C ASN A 96 -6.42 -7.66 5.99
N ASP A 97 -7.15 -6.56 6.28
CA ASP A 97 -8.61 -6.57 6.22
C ASP A 97 -9.10 -7.13 4.88
N PRO A 98 -10.16 -7.97 4.87
CA PRO A 98 -10.67 -8.58 3.65
C PRO A 98 -11.04 -7.57 2.55
N GLY A 99 -11.53 -6.38 2.90
CA GLY A 99 -11.83 -5.31 1.94
C GLY A 99 -10.57 -4.77 1.28
N LEU A 100 -9.48 -4.58 2.05
CA LEU A 100 -8.20 -4.13 1.52
C LEU A 100 -7.52 -5.20 0.64
N ILE A 101 -7.68 -6.48 0.97
CA ILE A 101 -7.21 -7.59 0.14
C ILE A 101 -7.96 -7.58 -1.21
N GLU A 102 -9.29 -7.46 -1.20
CA GLU A 102 -10.08 -7.45 -2.43
C GLU A 102 -9.79 -6.21 -3.31
N GLU A 103 -9.51 -5.05 -2.70
CA GLU A 103 -9.06 -3.87 -3.45
C GLU A 103 -7.71 -4.12 -4.15
N ARG A 104 -6.73 -4.75 -3.47
CA ARG A 104 -5.45 -5.12 -4.07
C ARG A 104 -5.63 -6.10 -5.22
N LYS A 105 -6.46 -7.13 -5.04
CA LYS A 105 -6.80 -8.11 -6.07
C LYS A 105 -7.44 -7.45 -7.29
N THR A 106 -8.45 -6.61 -7.08
CA THR A 106 -9.13 -5.87 -8.16
C THR A 106 -8.13 -5.00 -8.94
N ARG A 107 -7.22 -4.33 -8.25
CA ARG A 107 -6.13 -3.55 -8.86
C ARG A 107 -5.23 -4.46 -9.71
N ALA A 108 -4.81 -5.60 -9.19
CA ALA A 108 -3.97 -6.56 -9.89
C ALA A 108 -4.63 -7.07 -11.17
N GLU A 109 -5.91 -7.46 -11.09
CA GLU A 109 -6.68 -7.88 -12.25
C GLU A 109 -6.82 -6.79 -13.32
N LEU A 110 -7.09 -5.55 -12.91
CA LEU A 110 -7.19 -4.42 -13.83
C LEU A 110 -5.88 -4.19 -14.57
N LEU A 111 -4.77 -4.21 -13.86
CA LEU A 111 -3.44 -4.06 -14.44
C LEU A 111 -3.12 -5.20 -15.40
N GLY A 112 -3.40 -6.44 -15.02
CA GLY A 112 -3.24 -7.60 -15.90
C GLY A 112 -4.01 -7.44 -17.21
N LYS A 113 -5.28 -6.99 -17.14
CA LYS A 113 -6.08 -6.70 -18.34
C LYS A 113 -5.48 -5.58 -19.20
N LEU A 114 -4.95 -4.51 -18.60
CA LEU A 114 -4.31 -3.42 -19.33
C LEU A 114 -3.03 -3.87 -20.03
N PHE A 115 -2.19 -4.68 -19.39
CA PHE A 115 -0.99 -5.26 -20.03
C PHE A 115 -1.34 -6.21 -21.16
N TYR A 116 -2.32 -7.08 -20.97
CA TYR A 116 -2.81 -7.94 -22.03
C TYR A 116 -3.32 -7.15 -23.24
N LEU A 117 -4.08 -6.07 -23.03
CA LEU A 117 -4.55 -5.19 -24.09
C LEU A 117 -3.36 -4.49 -24.79
N LYS A 118 -2.35 -4.06 -24.03
CA LYS A 118 -1.14 -3.45 -24.60
C LYS A 118 -0.42 -4.38 -25.56
N GLU A 119 -0.22 -5.64 -25.18
CA GLU A 119 0.42 -6.64 -26.05
C GLU A 119 -0.36 -6.84 -27.34
N ARG A 120 -1.69 -6.91 -27.27
CA ARG A 120 -2.55 -7.08 -28.47
C ARG A 120 -2.65 -5.81 -29.32
N ALA A 121 -2.46 -4.65 -28.71
CA ALA A 121 -2.53 -3.36 -29.40
C ALA A 121 -1.28 -3.04 -30.23
N VAL A 122 -0.19 -3.80 -30.13
CA VAL A 122 1.09 -3.53 -30.80
C VAL A 122 0.92 -3.35 -32.31
N GLN A 123 -0.01 -4.07 -32.92
CA GLN A 123 -0.28 -3.98 -34.37
C GLN A 123 -1.26 -2.83 -34.75
N ASN A 124 -1.80 -2.12 -33.78
CA ASN A 124 -2.74 -1.01 -34.00
C ASN A 124 -2.25 0.24 -33.22
N PRO A 125 -1.61 1.20 -33.92
CA PRO A 125 -1.01 2.37 -33.29
C PRO A 125 -2.01 3.23 -32.49
N GLU A 126 -3.25 3.36 -32.99
CA GLU A 126 -4.27 4.16 -32.31
C GLU A 126 -4.69 3.49 -30.97
N MET A 127 -4.95 2.18 -31.00
CA MET A 127 -5.29 1.41 -29.81
C MET A 127 -4.11 1.41 -28.82
N LEU A 128 -2.88 1.21 -29.30
CA LEU A 128 -1.68 1.23 -28.48
C LEU A 128 -1.51 2.59 -27.77
N ASN A 129 -1.78 3.69 -28.47
CA ASN A 129 -1.73 5.02 -27.88
C ASN A 129 -2.76 5.19 -26.75
N VAL A 130 -4.00 4.71 -26.96
CA VAL A 130 -5.04 4.74 -25.93
C VAL A 130 -4.64 3.92 -24.70
N VAL A 131 -4.18 2.68 -24.91
CA VAL A 131 -3.77 1.79 -23.80
C VAL A 131 -2.58 2.37 -23.04
N ASN A 132 -1.57 2.92 -23.74
CA ASN A 132 -0.45 3.57 -23.08
C ASN A 132 -0.88 4.79 -22.25
N LYS A 133 -1.85 5.58 -22.74
CA LYS A 133 -2.38 6.72 -21.99
C LYS A 133 -3.13 6.28 -20.73
N VAL A 134 -3.91 5.20 -20.81
CA VAL A 134 -4.58 4.62 -19.63
C VAL A 134 -3.55 4.08 -18.63
N LEU A 135 -2.53 3.37 -19.09
CA LEU A 135 -1.44 2.90 -18.23
C LEU A 135 -0.69 4.06 -17.57
N GLU A 136 -0.42 5.14 -18.30
CA GLU A 136 0.21 6.34 -17.74
C GLU A 136 -0.65 6.98 -16.65
N MET A 137 -1.96 7.08 -16.88
CA MET A 137 -2.90 7.54 -15.85
C MET A 137 -2.94 6.61 -14.64
N SER A 138 -2.77 5.31 -14.87
CA SER A 138 -2.75 4.29 -13.80
C SER A 138 -1.44 4.25 -13.03
N LYS A 139 -0.33 4.76 -13.56
CA LYS A 139 0.97 4.83 -12.85
C LYS A 139 0.88 5.61 -11.55
N ASN A 140 0.08 6.67 -11.51
CA ASN A 140 -0.15 7.43 -10.28
C ASN A 140 -0.94 6.64 -9.22
N LEU A 141 -1.55 5.51 -9.61
CA LEU A 141 -2.28 4.59 -8.74
C LEU A 141 -1.40 3.41 -8.29
N ILE A 142 -0.22 3.26 -8.89
CA ILE A 142 0.73 2.20 -8.59
C ILE A 142 1.95 2.89 -7.99
N PRO A 143 2.29 2.61 -6.73
CA PRO A 143 3.55 3.09 -6.21
C PRO A 143 4.70 2.59 -7.11
N ASP A 144 5.58 3.47 -7.55
CA ASP A 144 6.86 3.12 -8.20
C ASP A 144 7.76 2.48 -7.14
N ILE A 145 7.47 1.23 -6.78
CA ILE A 145 8.25 0.48 -5.81
C ILE A 145 9.09 -0.50 -6.60
N PRO A 146 10.42 -0.33 -6.61
CA PRO A 146 11.29 -1.34 -7.19
C PRO A 146 11.12 -2.63 -6.40
N ALA A 147 10.72 -3.71 -7.07
CA ALA A 147 10.68 -5.01 -6.44
C ALA A 147 12.09 -5.44 -6.06
N PRO A 148 12.32 -5.94 -4.83
CA PRO A 148 13.57 -6.59 -4.50
C PRO A 148 13.79 -7.80 -5.42
N PRO A 149 15.04 -8.16 -5.73
CA PRO A 149 15.36 -9.34 -6.51
C PRO A 149 14.68 -10.59 -5.92
N GLY A 150 13.88 -11.28 -6.74
CA GLY A 150 13.16 -12.50 -6.34
C GLY A 150 11.75 -12.29 -5.79
N TYR A 151 11.26 -11.05 -5.66
CA TYR A 151 9.87 -10.74 -5.41
C TYR A 151 9.20 -10.18 -6.66
N TRP A 152 8.05 -10.72 -6.96
CA TRP A 152 7.24 -10.33 -8.09
C TRP A 152 6.53 -9.01 -7.80
N THR A 153 6.69 -8.04 -8.67
CA THR A 153 5.67 -7.01 -8.79
C THR A 153 4.64 -7.51 -9.80
N ILE A 154 3.39 -7.14 -9.60
CA ILE A 154 2.30 -7.35 -10.57
C ILE A 154 2.67 -6.84 -11.98
N LEU A 155 3.67 -5.95 -12.06
CA LEU A 155 4.21 -5.39 -13.30
C LEU A 155 5.11 -6.35 -14.07
N ASP A 156 5.68 -7.36 -13.41
CA ASP A 156 6.69 -8.24 -13.99
C ASP A 156 6.10 -9.55 -14.54
N HIS A 157 4.83 -9.86 -14.22
CA HIS A 157 4.15 -11.03 -14.75
C HIS A 157 2.76 -10.71 -15.27
N PRO A 158 2.54 -10.82 -16.58
CA PRO A 158 1.19 -10.88 -17.12
C PRO A 158 0.50 -12.10 -16.50
N VAL A 159 -0.66 -11.87 -15.87
CA VAL A 159 -1.55 -12.94 -15.45
C VAL A 159 -1.82 -13.79 -16.68
N SER A 160 -1.39 -15.05 -16.65
CA SER A 160 -1.77 -16.03 -17.67
C SER A 160 -3.29 -16.17 -17.60
N VAL A 161 -3.97 -15.72 -18.65
CA VAL A 161 -5.42 -15.87 -18.83
C VAL A 161 -5.69 -17.27 -19.36
#